data_d570f79dfc333b19f45e5cac2ed41a2d
#
_entry.id   d570f79dfc333b19f45e5cac2ed41a2d
#
_cell.length_a   1.000
_cell.length_b   1.000
_cell.length_c   1.000
_cell.angle_alpha   90.00
_cell.angle_beta   90.00
_cell.angle_gamma   90.00
#
_symmetry.space_group_name_H-M   'P 1'
#
loop_
_entity.id
_entity.type
_entity.pdbx_description
1 polymer ?
#
loop_
_entity_poly.entity_id
_entity_poly.type
_entity_poly.pdbx_seq_one_letter_code
_entity_poly.pdbx_strand_id
1 'polypeptide(L)'
;FIPFIRLIEDNFLNMELSTQKDYRRDKLQNVNTYFSKLNSNADEEIDKLFHKLSNGSKTERREILVKGRTISIKMYAMGCVSFDFAELCNQPLGSEDYLAIAREFEVIFIRNIPKLSPEKRNETKRLILLIDALYDNHKMTIISADGEPEEIYTGQELDIEFKRCISRLHEMRSEDYVESSRIDWSFIKRIVNTMYKFLRGKYEKK
;
A
#
# COMPACT_ATOMS: atom_id res chain seq x y z
N PHE A 1 18.97 25.84 25.40
CA PHE A 1 18.86 24.87 24.30
C PHE A 1 20.23 24.21 23.93
N ILE A 2 21.32 24.96 23.94
CA ILE A 2 22.67 24.45 23.59
C ILE A 2 23.11 23.27 24.48
N PRO A 3 22.92 23.26 25.83
CA PRO A 3 23.27 22.12 26.66
C PRO A 3 22.50 20.84 26.36
N PHE A 4 21.24 20.98 25.90
CA PHE A 4 20.41 19.85 25.54
C PHE A 4 20.82 19.21 24.21
N ILE A 5 21.26 20.02 23.24
CA ILE A 5 21.79 19.55 21.95
C ILE A 5 23.06 18.75 22.18
N ARG A 6 23.99 19.23 23.02
CA ARG A 6 25.22 18.51 23.38
C ARG A 6 24.92 17.19 24.10
N LEU A 7 23.94 17.15 24.97
CA LEU A 7 23.52 15.92 25.65
C LEU A 7 22.99 14.87 24.68
N ILE A 8 22.33 15.29 23.60
CA ILE A 8 21.89 14.42 22.52
C ILE A 8 23.08 13.93 21.71
N GLU A 9 23.98 14.81 21.34
CA GLU A 9 25.19 14.48 20.56
C GLU A 9 26.11 13.50 21.28
N ASP A 10 26.25 13.63 22.61
CA ASP A 10 27.12 12.78 23.44
C ASP A 10 26.53 11.42 23.78
N ASN A 11 25.20 11.27 23.79
CA ASN A 11 24.52 10.05 24.26
C ASN A 11 23.73 9.31 23.20
N PHE A 12 23.57 9.87 22.00
CA PHE A 12 22.85 9.25 20.89
C PHE A 12 23.76 9.13 19.68
N LEU A 13 23.72 7.97 19.03
CA LEU A 13 24.29 7.80 17.71
C LEU A 13 23.67 8.85 16.78
N ASN A 14 24.44 9.84 16.38
CA ASN A 14 24.05 10.83 15.39
C ASN A 14 23.83 10.10 14.05
N MET A 15 22.62 9.67 13.80
CA MET A 15 22.21 9.31 12.45
C MET A 15 21.87 10.60 11.71
N GLU A 16 22.85 11.16 11.02
CA GLU A 16 22.63 12.21 10.05
C GLU A 16 21.70 11.65 8.96
N LEU A 17 20.42 11.95 9.07
CA LEU A 17 19.51 11.80 7.95
C LEU A 17 19.92 12.84 6.92
N SER A 18 20.89 12.49 6.07
CA SER A 18 21.25 13.32 4.94
C SER A 18 20.00 13.42 4.06
N THR A 19 19.33 14.56 4.11
CA THR A 19 18.13 14.93 3.38
C THR A 19 18.32 14.99 1.87
N GLN A 20 19.49 14.61 1.33
CA GLN A 20 19.82 14.74 -0.09
C GLN A 20 19.56 13.49 -0.95
N LYS A 21 19.25 12.33 -0.37
CA LYS A 21 18.80 11.15 -1.14
C LYS A 21 17.70 10.42 -0.38
N ASP A 22 16.49 10.55 -0.87
CA ASP A 22 15.40 9.70 -0.47
C ASP A 22 15.65 8.29 -1.02
N TYR A 23 16.23 7.41 -0.18
CA TYR A 23 16.55 6.02 -0.53
C TYR A 23 15.35 5.25 -1.10
N ARG A 24 14.13 5.73 -0.86
CA ARG A 24 12.92 5.15 -1.44
C ARG A 24 12.66 5.67 -2.85
N ARG A 25 13.01 6.92 -3.15
CA ARG A 25 12.97 7.44 -4.52
C ARG A 25 13.83 6.60 -5.46
N ASP A 26 15.05 6.27 -5.06
CA ASP A 26 15.94 5.40 -5.85
C ASP A 26 15.35 3.97 -5.98
N LYS A 27 14.58 3.49 -5.00
CA LYS A 27 13.90 2.18 -5.05
C LYS A 27 12.64 2.16 -5.92
N LEU A 28 12.03 3.30 -6.17
CA LEU A 28 10.77 3.43 -6.92
C LEU A 28 10.98 3.74 -8.40
N GLN A 29 12.18 4.16 -8.82
CA GLN A 29 12.49 4.35 -10.23
C GLN A 29 12.32 3.03 -11.00
N ASN A 30 11.53 3.08 -12.08
CA ASN A 30 11.22 1.93 -12.94
C ASN A 30 10.48 0.76 -12.24
N VAL A 31 9.65 1.03 -11.23
CA VAL A 31 8.82 -0.01 -10.62
C VAL A 31 7.60 -0.27 -11.50
N ASN A 32 7.48 -1.51 -11.99
CA ASN A 32 6.23 -1.95 -12.59
C ASN A 32 5.16 -2.08 -11.50
N THR A 33 4.11 -1.28 -11.60
CA THR A 33 3.01 -1.28 -10.63
C THR A 33 1.78 -2.06 -11.09
N TYR A 34 1.79 -2.58 -12.34
CA TYR A 34 0.67 -3.34 -12.89
C TYR A 34 1.14 -4.56 -13.70
N PHE A 35 0.68 -5.72 -13.32
CA PHE A 35 0.99 -7.01 -13.91
C PHE A 35 -0.28 -7.56 -14.56
N SER A 36 -0.37 -7.48 -15.89
CA SER A 36 -1.57 -7.79 -16.66
C SER A 36 -1.78 -9.27 -17.01
N LYS A 37 -0.96 -10.16 -16.44
CA LYS A 37 -1.12 -11.61 -16.62
C LYS A 37 -0.95 -12.31 -15.29
N LEU A 38 -1.94 -13.11 -14.92
CA LEU A 38 -1.88 -13.97 -13.75
C LEU A 38 -1.10 -15.24 -14.11
N ASN A 39 0.19 -15.25 -13.83
CA ASN A 39 1.07 -16.38 -14.01
C ASN A 39 2.07 -16.48 -12.83
N SER A 40 2.77 -17.59 -12.73
CA SER A 40 3.75 -17.82 -11.66
C SER A 40 4.87 -16.76 -11.61
N ASN A 41 5.24 -16.20 -12.76
CA ASN A 41 6.26 -15.15 -12.81
C ASN A 41 5.75 -13.83 -12.21
N ALA A 42 4.47 -13.46 -12.45
CA ALA A 42 3.88 -12.26 -11.87
C ALA A 42 3.82 -12.34 -10.34
N ASP A 43 3.45 -13.49 -9.78
CA ASP A 43 3.42 -13.70 -8.33
C ASP A 43 4.81 -13.58 -7.71
N GLU A 44 5.83 -14.19 -8.33
CA GLU A 44 7.21 -14.09 -7.88
C GLU A 44 7.74 -12.63 -7.94
N GLU A 45 7.42 -11.91 -9.01
CA GLU A 45 7.83 -10.50 -9.17
C GLU A 45 7.17 -9.62 -8.12
N ILE A 46 5.89 -9.83 -7.85
CA ILE A 46 5.13 -9.10 -6.81
C ILE A 46 5.70 -9.43 -5.43
N ASP A 47 6.05 -10.68 -5.14
CA ASP A 47 6.67 -11.07 -3.88
C ASP A 47 8.06 -10.44 -3.71
N LYS A 48 8.88 -10.44 -4.75
CA LYS A 48 10.18 -9.75 -4.75
C LYS A 48 10.00 -8.25 -4.51
N LEU A 49 9.00 -7.65 -5.15
CA LEU A 49 8.70 -6.23 -4.99
C LEU A 49 8.19 -5.92 -3.57
N PHE A 50 7.30 -6.74 -3.02
CA PHE A 50 6.84 -6.61 -1.64
C PHE A 50 8.02 -6.69 -0.66
N HIS A 51 8.88 -7.68 -0.81
CA HIS A 51 10.08 -7.84 0.00
C HIS A 51 11.04 -6.65 -0.14
N LYS A 52 11.23 -6.14 -1.36
CA LYS A 52 12.06 -4.95 -1.62
C LYS A 52 11.51 -3.70 -0.95
N LEU A 53 10.20 -3.43 -1.07
CA LEU A 53 9.54 -2.24 -0.52
C LEU A 53 9.36 -2.31 1.00
N SER A 54 9.18 -3.51 1.55
CA SER A 54 9.15 -3.74 3.00
C SER A 54 10.54 -3.86 3.64
N ASN A 55 11.61 -3.60 2.87
CA ASN A 55 13.01 -3.67 3.30
C ASN A 55 13.40 -5.03 3.91
N GLY A 56 12.88 -6.13 3.37
CA GLY A 56 13.14 -7.48 3.83
C GLY A 56 12.55 -7.81 5.20
N SER A 57 11.65 -6.98 5.71
CA SER A 57 11.06 -7.19 7.03
C SER A 57 10.14 -8.41 7.04
N LYS A 58 10.11 -9.08 8.19
CA LYS A 58 9.21 -10.21 8.39
C LYS A 58 7.76 -9.76 8.31
N THR A 59 6.95 -10.52 7.57
CA THR A 59 5.51 -10.28 7.49
C THR A 59 4.81 -10.66 8.78
N GLU A 60 3.80 -9.88 9.14
CA GLU A 60 2.93 -10.11 10.28
C GLU A 60 1.46 -10.00 9.89
N ARG A 61 0.59 -10.56 10.72
CA ARG A 61 -0.86 -10.36 10.60
C ARG A 61 -1.24 -9.12 11.37
N ARG A 62 -2.19 -8.36 10.83
CA ARG A 62 -2.77 -7.19 11.49
C ARG A 62 -4.28 -7.18 11.37
N GLU A 63 -4.90 -6.34 12.15
CA GLU A 63 -6.32 -6.05 12.09
C GLU A 63 -6.52 -4.54 12.19
N ILE A 64 -7.45 -4.04 11.39
CA ILE A 64 -7.93 -2.66 11.50
C ILE A 64 -9.40 -2.66 11.87
N LEU A 65 -9.77 -1.82 12.83
CA LEU A 65 -11.16 -1.66 13.25
C LEU A 65 -11.79 -0.48 12.52
N VAL A 66 -12.85 -0.75 11.77
CA VAL A 66 -13.59 0.27 11.02
C VAL A 66 -15.06 0.23 11.41
N LYS A 67 -15.55 1.25 12.11
CA LYS A 67 -16.95 1.35 12.53
C LYS A 67 -17.51 0.07 13.17
N GLY A 68 -16.73 -0.54 14.06
CA GLY A 68 -17.13 -1.75 14.79
C GLY A 68 -16.94 -3.06 14.00
N ARG A 69 -16.41 -3.01 12.79
CA ARG A 69 -16.00 -4.19 12.00
C ARG A 69 -14.49 -4.33 11.97
N THR A 70 -14.01 -5.56 11.99
CA THR A 70 -12.59 -5.88 11.91
C THR A 70 -12.25 -6.31 10.48
N ILE A 71 -11.26 -5.66 9.87
CA ILE A 71 -10.67 -6.10 8.62
C ILE A 71 -9.36 -6.81 8.96
N SER A 72 -9.30 -8.10 8.69
CA SER A 72 -8.11 -8.92 8.93
C SER A 72 -7.13 -8.77 7.77
N ILE A 73 -5.87 -8.56 8.10
CA ILE A 73 -4.76 -8.40 7.16
C ILE A 73 -3.80 -9.56 7.38
N LYS A 74 -3.63 -10.38 6.36
CA LYS A 74 -2.79 -11.57 6.43
C LYS A 74 -1.32 -11.26 6.23
N MET A 75 -1.01 -10.23 5.43
CA MET A 75 0.35 -9.92 5.00
C MET A 75 0.62 -8.43 5.10
N TYR A 76 1.31 -8.05 6.15
CA TYR A 76 1.75 -6.69 6.41
C TYR A 76 3.25 -6.68 6.74
N ALA A 77 3.98 -5.70 6.24
CA ALA A 77 5.36 -5.41 6.66
C ALA A 77 5.71 -3.94 6.35
N MET A 78 6.20 -3.21 7.35
CA MET A 78 6.78 -1.86 7.17
C MET A 78 5.92 -0.89 6.31
N GLY A 79 4.61 -0.84 6.56
CA GLY A 79 3.67 0.02 5.82
C GLY A 79 3.21 -0.52 4.48
N CYS A 80 3.75 -1.65 4.05
CA CYS A 80 3.27 -2.39 2.91
C CYS A 80 2.21 -3.40 3.36
N VAL A 81 1.12 -3.49 2.63
CA VAL A 81 0.06 -4.47 2.86
C VAL A 81 -0.26 -5.20 1.56
N SER A 82 -0.53 -6.48 1.64
CA SER A 82 -0.95 -7.27 0.48
C SER A 82 -2.29 -7.95 0.75
N PHE A 83 -3.21 -7.74 -0.17
CA PHE A 83 -4.53 -8.36 -0.19
C PHE A 83 -4.73 -9.14 -1.48
N ASP A 84 -5.42 -10.24 -1.37
CA ASP A 84 -6.06 -10.86 -2.53
C ASP A 84 -7.32 -10.08 -2.91
N PHE A 85 -7.69 -10.04 -4.19
CA PHE A 85 -8.92 -9.41 -4.67
C PHE A 85 -10.16 -9.90 -3.90
N ALA A 86 -10.22 -11.20 -3.62
CA ALA A 86 -11.33 -11.80 -2.89
C ALA A 86 -11.47 -11.27 -1.46
N GLU A 87 -10.38 -10.89 -0.81
CA GLU A 87 -10.39 -10.33 0.55
C GLU A 87 -10.99 -8.92 0.58
N LEU A 88 -10.85 -8.17 -0.53
CA LEU A 88 -11.36 -6.80 -0.63
C LEU A 88 -12.71 -6.70 -1.33
N CYS A 89 -12.93 -7.47 -2.39
CA CYS A 89 -14.09 -7.28 -3.26
C CYS A 89 -15.15 -8.38 -3.14
N ASN A 90 -14.82 -9.59 -2.67
CA ASN A 90 -15.84 -10.62 -2.40
C ASN A 90 -16.45 -10.48 -0.99
N GLN A 91 -15.86 -9.64 -0.14
CA GLN A 91 -16.42 -9.32 1.18
C GLN A 91 -17.33 -8.08 1.11
N PRO A 92 -18.28 -7.91 2.03
CA PRO A 92 -19.20 -6.77 2.05
C PRO A 92 -18.54 -5.50 2.60
N LEU A 93 -17.38 -5.16 2.03
CA LEU A 93 -16.66 -3.92 2.31
C LEU A 93 -17.22 -2.76 1.48
N GLY A 94 -17.00 -1.54 1.94
CA GLY A 94 -17.46 -0.32 1.28
C GLY A 94 -16.45 0.83 1.38
N SER A 95 -16.88 2.02 0.96
CA SER A 95 -16.03 3.20 0.87
C SER A 95 -15.27 3.52 2.16
N GLU A 96 -15.90 3.40 3.32
CA GLU A 96 -15.27 3.68 4.62
C GLU A 96 -14.15 2.70 4.96
N ASP A 97 -14.33 1.43 4.58
CA ASP A 97 -13.34 0.38 4.78
C ASP A 97 -12.11 0.65 3.89
N TYR A 98 -12.34 1.01 2.63
CA TYR A 98 -11.26 1.34 1.69
C TYR A 98 -10.54 2.63 2.05
N LEU A 99 -11.25 3.65 2.56
CA LEU A 99 -10.63 4.86 3.09
C LEU A 99 -9.77 4.56 4.33
N ALA A 100 -10.21 3.65 5.20
CA ALA A 100 -9.43 3.24 6.36
C ALA A 100 -8.13 2.51 5.92
N ILE A 101 -8.21 1.61 4.94
CA ILE A 101 -7.04 0.95 4.34
C ILE A 101 -6.11 2.00 3.72
N ALA A 102 -6.64 2.93 2.93
CA ALA A 102 -5.84 3.97 2.30
C ALA A 102 -5.14 4.89 3.31
N ARG A 103 -5.74 5.15 4.47
CA ARG A 103 -5.14 5.98 5.52
C ARG A 103 -4.09 5.25 6.35
N GLU A 104 -4.28 3.94 6.55
CA GLU A 104 -3.41 3.15 7.44
C GLU A 104 -2.12 2.70 6.75
N PHE A 105 -2.16 2.43 5.44
CA PHE A 105 -1.02 1.86 4.71
C PHE A 105 -0.46 2.81 3.65
N GLU A 106 0.84 2.68 3.38
CA GLU A 106 1.55 3.50 2.41
C GLU A 106 1.61 2.84 1.03
N VAL A 107 1.81 1.53 1.01
CA VAL A 107 1.91 0.73 -0.22
C VAL A 107 0.91 -0.41 -0.14
N ILE A 108 0.00 -0.46 -1.10
CA ILE A 108 -1.07 -1.45 -1.15
C ILE A 108 -0.86 -2.36 -2.36
N PHE A 109 -0.76 -3.66 -2.10
CA PHE A 109 -0.74 -4.69 -3.11
C PHE A 109 -2.13 -5.30 -3.23
N ILE A 110 -2.67 -5.33 -4.45
CA ILE A 110 -3.95 -5.97 -4.78
C ILE A 110 -3.64 -7.08 -5.77
N ARG A 111 -3.80 -8.32 -5.33
CA ARG A 111 -3.46 -9.50 -6.12
C ARG A 111 -4.68 -10.14 -6.73
N ASN A 112 -4.47 -10.75 -7.90
CA ASN A 112 -5.43 -11.67 -8.51
C ASN A 112 -6.77 -11.03 -8.86
N ILE A 113 -6.77 -9.81 -9.44
CA ILE A 113 -7.99 -9.23 -9.98
C ILE A 113 -8.42 -10.06 -11.20
N PRO A 114 -9.55 -10.77 -11.14
CA PRO A 114 -10.02 -11.59 -12.26
C PRO A 114 -10.71 -10.73 -13.31
N LYS A 115 -10.99 -11.30 -14.47
CA LYS A 115 -11.99 -10.75 -15.38
C LYS A 115 -13.37 -10.75 -14.72
N LEU A 116 -14.03 -9.63 -14.76
CA LEU A 116 -15.32 -9.38 -14.10
C LEU A 116 -16.43 -9.36 -15.15
N SER A 117 -17.26 -10.39 -15.12
CA SER A 117 -18.45 -10.49 -15.96
C SER A 117 -19.60 -9.62 -15.41
N PRO A 118 -20.67 -9.39 -16.18
CA PRO A 118 -21.83 -8.64 -15.72
C PRO A 118 -22.46 -9.17 -14.42
N GLU A 119 -22.39 -10.49 -14.14
CA GLU A 119 -22.91 -11.11 -12.94
C GLU A 119 -22.13 -10.69 -11.69
N LYS A 120 -20.87 -10.31 -11.84
CA LYS A 120 -19.98 -9.82 -10.74
C LYS A 120 -20.11 -8.32 -10.50
N ARG A 121 -21.34 -7.80 -10.63
CA ARG A 121 -21.63 -6.36 -10.49
C ARG A 121 -21.19 -5.80 -9.14
N ASN A 122 -21.42 -6.52 -8.06
CA ASN A 122 -21.07 -6.05 -6.71
C ASN A 122 -19.56 -5.99 -6.49
N GLU A 123 -18.84 -6.98 -6.98
CA GLU A 123 -17.37 -7.05 -6.92
C GLU A 123 -16.77 -5.94 -7.78
N THR A 124 -17.33 -5.71 -8.97
CA THR A 124 -16.91 -4.60 -9.87
C THR A 124 -17.10 -3.25 -9.20
N LYS A 125 -18.27 -3.03 -8.57
CA LYS A 125 -18.55 -1.78 -7.87
C LYS A 125 -17.60 -1.56 -6.69
N ARG A 126 -17.27 -2.63 -5.96
CA ARG A 126 -16.29 -2.56 -4.86
C ARG A 126 -14.88 -2.26 -5.37
N LEU A 127 -14.48 -2.87 -6.49
CA LEU A 127 -13.20 -2.55 -7.13
C LEU A 127 -13.12 -1.08 -7.51
N ILE A 128 -14.17 -0.52 -8.13
CA ILE A 128 -14.23 0.91 -8.47
C ILE A 128 -14.05 1.76 -7.21
N LEU A 129 -14.81 1.49 -6.14
CA LEU A 129 -14.71 2.23 -4.88
C LEU A 129 -13.34 2.12 -4.22
N LEU A 130 -12.71 0.96 -4.30
CA LEU A 130 -11.36 0.73 -3.80
C LEU A 130 -10.34 1.57 -4.57
N ILE A 131 -10.35 1.49 -5.91
CA ILE A 131 -9.43 2.27 -6.74
C ILE A 131 -9.66 3.77 -6.55
N ASP A 132 -10.93 4.22 -6.45
CA ASP A 132 -11.26 5.61 -6.15
C ASP A 132 -10.63 6.05 -4.82
N ALA A 133 -10.77 5.25 -3.75
CA ALA A 133 -10.22 5.57 -2.44
C ALA A 133 -8.68 5.63 -2.44
N LEU A 134 -8.01 4.70 -3.13
CA LEU A 134 -6.55 4.66 -3.22
C LEU A 134 -6.00 5.83 -4.05
N TYR A 135 -6.63 6.12 -5.18
CA TYR A 135 -6.26 7.22 -6.06
C TYR A 135 -6.41 8.58 -5.36
N ASP A 136 -7.57 8.85 -4.75
CA ASP A 136 -7.85 10.11 -4.07
C ASP A 136 -6.94 10.35 -2.84
N ASN A 137 -6.39 9.28 -2.26
CA ASN A 137 -5.40 9.36 -1.17
C ASN A 137 -3.95 9.26 -1.65
N HIS A 138 -3.70 9.32 -2.96
CA HIS A 138 -2.37 9.24 -3.58
C HIS A 138 -1.53 8.05 -3.07
N LYS A 139 -2.13 6.85 -3.02
CA LYS A 139 -1.47 5.66 -2.51
C LYS A 139 -0.73 4.90 -3.61
N MET A 140 0.51 4.54 -3.32
CA MET A 140 1.23 3.61 -4.19
C MET A 140 0.51 2.27 -4.19
N THR A 141 0.07 1.84 -5.36
CA THR A 141 -0.72 0.62 -5.52
C THR A 141 -0.07 -0.29 -6.54
N ILE A 142 0.21 -1.53 -6.15
CA ILE A 142 0.74 -2.58 -7.01
C ILE A 142 -0.36 -3.60 -7.26
N ILE A 143 -0.62 -3.89 -8.54
CA ILE A 143 -1.78 -4.69 -8.95
C ILE A 143 -1.31 -5.88 -9.80
N SER A 144 -1.88 -7.07 -9.56
CA SER A 144 -1.92 -8.14 -10.55
C SER A 144 -3.36 -8.43 -10.99
N ALA A 145 -3.55 -8.57 -12.29
CA ALA A 145 -4.86 -8.73 -12.90
C ALA A 145 -4.83 -9.68 -14.10
N ASP A 146 -5.97 -10.27 -14.43
CA ASP A 146 -6.14 -11.19 -15.56
C ASP A 146 -6.39 -10.44 -16.89
N GLY A 147 -5.63 -9.39 -17.13
CA GLY A 147 -5.67 -8.57 -18.33
C GLY A 147 -5.29 -7.12 -18.09
N GLU A 148 -5.24 -6.34 -19.17
CA GLU A 148 -5.09 -4.89 -19.07
C GLU A 148 -6.37 -4.25 -18.49
N PRO A 149 -6.30 -3.02 -17.96
CA PRO A 149 -7.45 -2.38 -17.32
C PRO A 149 -8.74 -2.41 -18.14
N GLU A 150 -8.64 -2.29 -19.47
CA GLU A 150 -9.75 -2.33 -20.42
C GLU A 150 -10.41 -3.71 -20.54
N GLU A 151 -9.67 -4.76 -20.19
CA GLU A 151 -10.11 -6.15 -20.33
C GLU A 151 -10.73 -6.71 -19.03
N ILE A 152 -10.61 -5.97 -17.92
CA ILE A 152 -11.03 -6.45 -16.60
C ILE A 152 -12.55 -6.53 -16.48
N TYR A 153 -13.29 -5.56 -17.03
CA TYR A 153 -14.74 -5.57 -16.95
C TYR A 153 -15.38 -5.59 -18.34
N THR A 154 -16.28 -6.55 -18.56
CA THR A 154 -16.96 -6.76 -19.83
C THR A 154 -18.45 -6.42 -19.80
N GLY A 155 -18.96 -5.90 -18.67
CA GLY A 155 -20.34 -5.49 -18.53
C GLY A 155 -20.63 -4.11 -19.09
N GLN A 156 -21.92 -3.80 -19.29
CA GLN A 156 -22.37 -2.47 -19.76
C GLN A 156 -22.92 -1.59 -18.64
N GLU A 157 -23.42 -2.18 -17.55
CA GLU A 157 -24.15 -1.47 -16.50
C GLU A 157 -23.30 -0.46 -15.72
N LEU A 158 -22.00 -0.75 -15.53
CA LEU A 158 -21.04 0.11 -14.83
C LEU A 158 -20.00 0.70 -15.78
N ASP A 159 -20.30 0.79 -17.08
CA ASP A 159 -19.34 1.17 -18.12
C ASP A 159 -18.75 2.59 -17.88
N ILE A 160 -19.57 3.54 -17.47
CA ILE A 160 -19.11 4.93 -17.22
C ILE A 160 -18.19 4.99 -16.02
N GLU A 161 -18.60 4.37 -14.90
CA GLU A 161 -17.80 4.33 -13.67
C GLU A 161 -16.50 3.54 -13.88
N PHE A 162 -16.58 2.45 -14.64
CA PHE A 162 -15.41 1.63 -14.90
C PHE A 162 -14.41 2.30 -15.86
N LYS A 163 -14.87 3.08 -16.84
CA LYS A 163 -13.99 3.93 -17.68
C LYS A 163 -13.20 4.93 -16.84
N ARG A 164 -13.82 5.53 -15.82
CA ARG A 164 -13.09 6.37 -14.87
C ARG A 164 -12.05 5.56 -14.10
N CYS A 165 -12.41 4.36 -13.64
CA CYS A 165 -11.49 3.45 -12.97
C CYS A 165 -10.28 3.10 -13.85
N ILE A 166 -10.49 2.79 -15.13
CA ILE A 166 -9.44 2.55 -16.12
C ILE A 166 -8.50 3.75 -16.23
N SER A 167 -9.03 4.96 -16.36
CA SER A 167 -8.22 6.18 -16.46
C SER A 167 -7.35 6.38 -15.22
N ARG A 168 -7.90 6.14 -14.02
CA ARG A 168 -7.15 6.19 -12.75
C ARG A 168 -6.06 5.12 -12.68
N LEU A 169 -6.36 3.89 -13.11
CA LEU A 169 -5.39 2.80 -13.16
C LEU A 169 -4.20 3.14 -14.07
N HIS A 170 -4.45 3.76 -15.22
CA HIS A 170 -3.38 4.23 -16.10
C HIS A 170 -2.55 5.33 -15.45
N GLU A 171 -3.18 6.31 -14.82
CA GLU A 171 -2.48 7.38 -14.12
C GLU A 171 -1.65 6.84 -12.96
N MET A 172 -2.21 5.92 -12.16
CA MET A 172 -1.51 5.28 -11.03
C MET A 172 -0.29 4.44 -11.45
N ARG A 173 -0.17 4.10 -12.74
CA ARG A 173 1.00 3.43 -13.33
C ARG A 173 2.10 4.41 -13.76
N SER A 174 1.81 5.71 -13.86
CA SER A 174 2.78 6.71 -14.32
C SER A 174 3.88 6.95 -13.29
N GLU A 175 5.08 7.25 -13.78
CA GLU A 175 6.22 7.59 -12.92
C GLU A 175 5.89 8.79 -12.04
N ASP A 176 5.26 9.82 -12.61
CA ASP A 176 4.87 11.03 -11.89
C ASP A 176 3.93 10.73 -10.71
N TYR A 177 2.94 9.82 -10.91
CA TYR A 177 2.06 9.41 -9.83
C TYR A 177 2.80 8.62 -8.75
N VAL A 178 3.62 7.66 -9.15
CA VAL A 178 4.42 6.84 -8.22
C VAL A 178 5.38 7.73 -7.41
N GLU A 179 6.01 8.72 -8.04
CA GLU A 179 6.86 9.69 -7.34
C GLU A 179 6.08 10.62 -6.42
N SER A 180 4.88 11.02 -6.82
CA SER A 180 4.01 11.89 -6.03
C SER A 180 3.23 11.15 -4.94
N SER A 181 3.14 9.81 -5.02
CA SER A 181 2.46 9.02 -4.01
C SER A 181 3.12 9.27 -2.66
N ARG A 182 2.38 9.96 -1.78
CA ARG A 182 2.91 10.48 -0.52
C ARG A 182 3.34 9.33 0.37
N ILE A 183 4.65 9.20 0.54
CA ILE A 183 5.17 8.52 1.72
C ILE A 183 4.93 9.47 2.87
N ASP A 184 3.89 9.21 3.66
CA ASP A 184 3.60 10.05 4.83
C ASP A 184 4.77 9.94 5.82
N TRP A 185 5.47 11.06 6.01
CA TRP A 185 6.54 11.17 6.99
C TRP A 185 6.07 10.87 8.44
N SER A 186 4.76 10.89 8.71
CA SER A 186 4.19 10.43 9.97
C SER A 186 4.44 8.93 10.20
N PHE A 187 4.54 8.16 9.14
CA PHE A 187 4.88 6.74 9.17
C PHE A 187 6.33 6.52 9.63
N ILE A 188 7.27 7.31 9.12
CA ILE A 188 8.66 7.28 9.61
C ILE A 188 8.72 7.69 11.08
N LYS A 189 7.96 8.71 11.50
CA LYS A 189 7.81 9.08 12.91
C LYS A 189 7.23 7.95 13.75
N ARG A 190 6.24 7.19 13.26
CA ARG A 190 5.70 6.02 13.98
C ARG A 190 6.74 4.91 14.13
N ILE A 191 7.52 4.61 13.10
CA ILE A 191 8.61 3.61 13.18
C ILE A 191 9.65 4.06 14.19
N VAL A 192 10.12 5.30 14.10
CA VAL A 192 11.11 5.86 15.03
C VAL A 192 10.58 5.83 16.46
N ASN A 193 9.32 6.22 16.68
CA ASN A 193 8.70 6.15 17.99
C ASN A 193 8.50 4.71 18.53
N THR A 194 8.22 3.76 17.65
CA THR A 194 8.09 2.35 18.02
C THR A 194 9.46 1.75 18.36
N MET A 195 10.48 2.05 17.57
CA MET A 195 11.87 1.69 17.88
C MET A 195 12.35 2.34 19.19
N TYR A 196 12.03 3.61 19.40
CA TYR A 196 12.37 4.33 20.63
C TYR A 196 11.70 3.70 21.85
N LYS A 197 10.41 3.37 21.79
CA LYS A 197 9.71 2.65 22.86
C LYS A 197 10.29 1.27 23.12
N PHE A 198 10.67 0.54 22.08
CA PHE A 198 11.30 -0.79 22.20
C PHE A 198 12.68 -0.71 22.84
N LEU A 199 13.50 0.25 22.43
CA LEU A 199 14.82 0.49 23.01
C LEU A 199 14.72 0.95 24.45
N ARG A 200 13.83 1.89 24.76
CA ARG A 200 13.60 2.38 26.12
C ARG A 200 13.16 1.28 27.07
N GLY A 201 12.22 0.41 26.66
CA GLY A 201 11.78 -0.74 27.47
C GLY A 201 12.87 -1.79 27.72
N LYS A 202 13.95 -1.79 26.93
CA LYS A 202 15.10 -2.68 27.11
C LYS A 202 16.14 -2.13 28.11
N TYR A 203 16.15 -0.80 28.29
CA TYR A 203 17.05 -0.12 29.24
C TYR A 203 16.44 0.13 30.63
N GLU A 204 15.11 0.15 30.75
CA GLU A 204 14.40 0.28 32.03
C GLU A 204 14.30 -1.06 32.81
N LYS A 205 14.77 -2.18 32.24
CA LYS A 205 14.80 -3.52 32.84
C LYS A 205 16.21 -3.93 33.34
N LYS A 206 17.12 -3.01 33.47
CA LYS A 206 18.38 -3.14 34.17
C LYS A 206 18.42 -2.12 35.32
#